data_10f51601e6ce442f1a832875c82c6feb
#
_entry.id   10f51601e6ce442f1a832875c82c6feb
#
_cell.length_a   1.000
_cell.length_b   1.000
_cell.length_c   1.000
_cell.angle_alpha   90.00
_cell.angle_beta   90.00
_cell.angle_gamma   90.00
#
_symmetry.space_group_name_H-M   'P 1'
#
loop_
_entity.id
_entity.type
_entity.pdbx_description
1 polymer ?
#
loop_
_entity_poly.entity_id
_entity_poly.type
_entity_poly.pdbx_seq_one_letter_code
_entity_poly.pdbx_strand_id
1 'polypeptide(L)'
;MTDVHISLPPALRRALDLLADPPTDPDVSKGYLDLLGTESAEDDGVPKNTGPIQALWASPIGSMLYDNAQVLSRRLISALQHPAEWLNIPPGGVALDVGSGPGTVTASLARAAGPDGLALGVDISEAMLTRAVRNEAGPQVGFLRADAQRLPLRDDTVDAVVSMAVLQLVPNPAAALAEMARVLRPGGRLAIMVPTAGRAARFWQMLPNIGAHVFGDDEIGDILEDNGFASVRVKDVANLQWVRGKKG
;
A
#
# COMPACT_ATOMS: atom_id res chain seq x y z
N MET A 1 -8.46 -39.59 3.48
CA MET A 1 -7.78 -38.30 3.38
C MET A 1 -8.74 -37.37 2.66
N THR A 2 -9.42 -36.52 3.37
CA THR A 2 -10.38 -35.58 2.79
C THR A 2 -9.57 -34.41 2.26
N ASP A 3 -9.48 -34.27 0.94
CA ASP A 3 -8.96 -33.06 0.28
C ASP A 3 -9.84 -31.89 0.71
N VAL A 4 -9.33 -31.10 1.64
CA VAL A 4 -9.91 -29.80 1.96
C VAL A 4 -9.54 -28.89 0.79
N HIS A 5 -10.38 -28.86 -0.24
CA HIS A 5 -10.35 -27.78 -1.21
C HIS A 5 -10.63 -26.48 -0.45
N ILE A 6 -9.57 -25.78 -0.04
CA ILE A 6 -9.68 -24.43 0.50
C ILE A 6 -10.21 -23.57 -0.64
N SER A 7 -11.50 -23.30 -0.62
CA SER A 7 -12.11 -22.39 -1.59
C SER A 7 -11.50 -21.00 -1.39
N LEU A 8 -10.77 -20.51 -2.39
CA LEU A 8 -10.19 -19.17 -2.38
C LEU A 8 -11.25 -18.10 -2.06
N PRO A 9 -10.99 -17.20 -1.12
CA PRO A 9 -11.86 -16.05 -0.85
C PRO A 9 -12.15 -15.28 -2.15
N PRO A 10 -13.37 -14.77 -2.36
CA PRO A 10 -13.76 -14.13 -3.62
C PRO A 10 -12.82 -13.00 -4.06
N ALA A 11 -12.39 -12.14 -3.12
CA ALA A 11 -11.45 -11.06 -3.41
C ALA A 11 -10.08 -11.59 -3.88
N LEU A 12 -9.55 -12.66 -3.24
CA LEU A 12 -8.27 -13.24 -3.63
C LEU A 12 -8.34 -13.97 -4.97
N ARG A 13 -9.49 -14.59 -5.29
CA ARG A 13 -9.70 -15.17 -6.62
C ARG A 13 -9.63 -14.10 -7.70
N ARG A 14 -10.31 -12.95 -7.49
CA ARG A 14 -10.23 -11.81 -8.41
C ARG A 14 -8.82 -11.21 -8.47
N ALA A 15 -8.09 -11.21 -7.35
CA ALA A 15 -6.72 -10.74 -7.32
C ALA A 15 -5.79 -11.57 -8.22
N LEU A 16 -5.94 -12.91 -8.23
CA LEU A 16 -5.15 -13.77 -9.11
C LEU A 16 -5.29 -13.39 -10.59
N ASP A 17 -6.49 -12.99 -11.01
CA ASP A 17 -6.74 -12.54 -12.38
C ASP A 17 -6.03 -11.22 -12.74
N LEU A 18 -5.53 -10.48 -11.75
CA LEU A 18 -4.81 -9.20 -11.92
C LEU A 18 -3.28 -9.37 -11.83
N LEU A 19 -2.78 -10.51 -11.35
CA LEU A 19 -1.34 -10.73 -11.20
C LEU A 19 -0.63 -10.82 -12.55
N ALA A 20 0.61 -10.34 -12.58
CA ALA A 20 1.50 -10.48 -13.74
C ALA A 20 1.91 -11.95 -13.92
N ASP A 21 2.22 -12.63 -12.81
CA ASP A 21 2.60 -14.03 -12.76
C ASP A 21 1.83 -14.74 -11.62
N PRO A 22 0.62 -15.24 -11.91
CA PRO A 22 -0.18 -15.90 -10.90
C PRO A 22 0.42 -17.27 -10.51
N PRO A 23 0.62 -17.56 -9.21
CA PRO A 23 1.13 -18.84 -8.76
C PRO A 23 0.16 -19.98 -9.10
N THR A 24 0.71 -21.13 -9.50
CA THR A 24 -0.08 -22.36 -9.77
C THR A 24 -0.70 -22.92 -8.51
N ASP A 25 -0.04 -22.76 -7.37
CA ASP A 25 -0.52 -23.17 -6.04
C ASP A 25 -0.46 -21.98 -5.09
N PRO A 26 -1.53 -21.16 -5.04
CA PRO A 26 -1.52 -19.93 -4.24
C PRO A 26 -1.58 -20.23 -2.74
N ASP A 27 -0.57 -19.78 -1.98
CA ASP A 27 -0.60 -19.86 -0.51
C ASP A 27 -1.54 -18.78 0.06
N VAL A 28 -2.69 -19.24 0.52
CA VAL A 28 -3.70 -18.43 1.21
C VAL A 28 -3.99 -18.93 2.63
N SER A 29 -3.12 -19.76 3.17
CA SER A 29 -3.29 -20.44 4.46
C SER A 29 -3.48 -19.45 5.63
N LYS A 30 -2.94 -18.25 5.50
CA LYS A 30 -3.05 -17.17 6.49
C LYS A 30 -4.18 -16.16 6.20
N GLY A 31 -5.02 -16.43 5.17
CA GLY A 31 -6.12 -15.57 4.75
C GLY A 31 -5.72 -14.38 3.86
N TYR A 32 -4.46 -14.25 3.53
CA TYR A 32 -3.92 -13.38 2.48
C TYR A 32 -3.13 -14.21 1.47
N LEU A 33 -2.86 -13.68 0.30
CA LEU A 33 -2.02 -14.33 -0.71
C LEU A 33 -0.55 -13.94 -0.45
N ASP A 34 0.30 -14.92 -0.14
CA ASP A 34 1.73 -14.71 0.09
C ASP A 34 2.50 -14.85 -1.23
N LEU A 35 3.04 -13.71 -1.71
CA LEU A 35 3.79 -13.63 -2.97
C LEU A 35 5.28 -13.35 -2.78
N LEU A 36 5.75 -13.12 -1.55
CA LEU A 36 7.18 -12.93 -1.27
C LEU A 36 7.99 -14.21 -1.28
N GLY A 37 7.36 -15.35 -1.00
CA GLY A 37 8.02 -16.66 -0.94
C GLY A 37 8.26 -17.33 -2.29
N THR A 38 7.66 -16.82 -3.37
CA THR A 38 7.72 -17.41 -4.71
C THR A 38 8.81 -16.81 -5.61
N GLU A 39 9.41 -15.71 -5.22
CA GLU A 39 10.47 -15.08 -6.02
C GLU A 39 11.78 -15.83 -5.81
N SER A 40 12.21 -16.54 -6.85
CA SER A 40 13.59 -16.95 -7.03
C SER A 40 14.46 -15.70 -6.93
N ALA A 41 15.47 -15.75 -6.06
CA ALA A 41 16.36 -14.63 -5.79
C ALA A 41 17.25 -14.35 -7.00
N GLU A 42 16.71 -13.77 -8.06
CA GLU A 42 17.52 -13.05 -9.01
C GLU A 42 17.87 -11.69 -8.36
N ASP A 43 19.16 -11.46 -8.22
CA ASP A 43 19.71 -10.22 -7.66
C ASP A 43 19.56 -9.12 -8.71
N ASP A 44 18.40 -8.49 -8.75
CA ASP A 44 18.07 -7.43 -9.71
C ASP A 44 18.50 -6.03 -9.24
N GLY A 45 19.34 -5.96 -8.21
CA GLY A 45 19.90 -4.72 -7.69
C GLY A 45 18.93 -3.84 -6.90
N VAL A 46 17.69 -4.27 -6.70
CA VAL A 46 16.75 -3.57 -5.82
C VAL A 46 17.03 -3.94 -4.36
N PRO A 47 17.29 -2.97 -3.46
CA PRO A 47 17.54 -3.26 -2.06
C PRO A 47 16.39 -4.03 -1.45
N LYS A 48 16.67 -5.22 -0.89
CA LYS A 48 15.63 -6.02 -0.23
C LYS A 48 15.04 -5.23 0.93
N ASN A 49 13.72 -5.16 0.96
CA ASN A 49 12.97 -4.50 2.04
C ASN A 49 12.96 -5.39 3.32
N THR A 50 14.14 -5.84 3.75
CA THR A 50 14.38 -6.65 4.95
C THR A 50 15.33 -5.90 5.86
N GLY A 51 14.81 -5.26 6.89
CA GLY A 51 15.64 -4.44 7.76
C GLY A 51 15.09 -4.28 9.19
N PRO A 52 15.82 -3.57 10.07
CA PRO A 52 15.42 -3.35 11.46
C PRO A 52 14.06 -2.66 11.61
N ILE A 53 13.59 -1.94 10.61
CA ILE A 53 12.24 -1.33 10.58
C ILE A 53 11.16 -2.40 10.58
N GLN A 54 11.31 -3.46 9.81
CA GLN A 54 10.35 -4.56 9.78
C GLN A 54 10.36 -5.35 11.08
N ALA A 55 11.54 -5.57 11.65
CA ALA A 55 11.68 -6.16 12.97
C ALA A 55 11.00 -5.29 14.05
N LEU A 56 11.07 -3.95 13.93
CA LEU A 56 10.38 -3.03 14.82
C LEU A 56 8.85 -3.15 14.70
N TRP A 57 8.31 -3.17 13.48
CA TRP A 57 6.85 -3.32 13.26
C TRP A 57 6.33 -4.72 13.62
N ALA A 58 7.16 -5.74 13.54
CA ALA A 58 6.85 -7.09 14.03
C ALA A 58 6.95 -7.20 15.56
N SER A 59 7.55 -6.23 16.24
CA SER A 59 7.76 -6.26 17.69
C SER A 59 6.52 -5.76 18.48
N PRO A 60 6.37 -6.15 19.76
CA PRO A 60 5.36 -5.58 20.65
C PRO A 60 5.45 -4.06 20.80
N ILE A 61 6.64 -3.48 20.65
CA ILE A 61 6.89 -2.04 20.72
C ILE A 61 6.34 -1.35 19.46
N GLY A 62 6.53 -1.92 18.27
CA GLY A 62 5.90 -1.42 17.04
C GLY A 62 4.39 -1.48 17.11
N SER A 63 3.85 -2.54 17.70
CA SER A 63 2.42 -2.68 18.00
C SER A 63 1.90 -1.56 18.91
N MET A 64 2.63 -1.25 19.98
CA MET A 64 2.27 -0.20 20.94
C MET A 64 2.40 1.21 20.35
N LEU A 65 3.43 1.44 19.52
CA LEU A 65 3.59 2.69 18.76
C LEU A 65 2.46 2.85 17.75
N TYR A 66 2.03 1.76 17.13
CA TYR A 66 0.89 1.75 16.22
C TYR A 66 -0.42 2.08 16.95
N ASP A 67 -0.68 1.48 18.12
CA ASP A 67 -1.88 1.71 18.92
C ASP A 67 -1.95 3.16 19.42
N ASN A 68 -0.81 3.75 19.80
CA ASN A 68 -0.75 5.17 20.15
C ASN A 68 -0.87 6.10 18.92
N ALA A 69 -0.33 5.70 17.78
CA ALA A 69 -0.57 6.39 16.50
C ALA A 69 -2.03 6.29 16.06
N GLN A 70 -2.74 5.20 16.38
CA GLN A 70 -4.19 5.09 16.13
C GLN A 70 -5.02 6.09 16.94
N VAL A 71 -4.65 6.41 18.18
CA VAL A 71 -5.35 7.45 18.95
C VAL A 71 -5.15 8.82 18.34
N LEU A 72 -3.96 9.12 17.81
CA LEU A 72 -3.67 10.33 17.04
C LEU A 72 -4.33 10.26 15.64
N SER A 73 -4.38 9.07 15.04
CA SER A 73 -4.99 8.82 13.72
C SER A 73 -6.51 8.89 13.74
N ARG A 74 -7.21 8.69 14.85
CA ARG A 74 -8.67 8.91 14.91
C ARG A 74 -9.07 10.34 14.54
N ARG A 75 -8.22 11.32 14.82
CA ARG A 75 -8.38 12.71 14.31
C ARG A 75 -7.88 12.87 12.88
N LEU A 76 -6.93 12.04 12.45
CA LEU A 76 -6.44 11.96 11.08
C LEU A 76 -7.36 11.09 10.19
N ILE A 77 -8.06 10.10 10.73
CA ILE A 77 -9.00 9.24 10.01
C ILE A 77 -10.14 10.04 9.38
N SER A 78 -10.61 11.12 10.03
CA SER A 78 -11.55 12.03 9.35
C SER A 78 -10.92 12.72 8.13
N ALA A 79 -9.62 13.00 8.17
CA ALA A 79 -8.86 13.48 7.01
C ALA A 79 -8.53 12.36 6.01
N LEU A 80 -8.45 11.09 6.46
CA LEU A 80 -8.23 9.90 5.65
C LEU A 80 -9.47 9.45 4.87
N GLN A 81 -10.66 9.91 5.23
CA GLN A 81 -11.89 9.68 4.44
C GLN A 81 -11.90 10.50 3.13
N HIS A 82 -11.15 11.59 3.06
CA HIS A 82 -11.07 12.43 1.86
C HIS A 82 -10.30 11.82 0.66
N PRO A 83 -9.27 10.95 0.82
CA PRO A 83 -8.64 10.31 -0.33
C PRO A 83 -9.61 9.48 -1.15
N ALA A 84 -10.51 8.72 -0.53
CA ALA A 84 -11.46 7.87 -1.25
C ALA A 84 -12.42 8.68 -2.14
N GLU A 85 -12.89 9.84 -1.66
CA GLU A 85 -13.73 10.75 -2.46
C GLU A 85 -12.96 11.33 -3.65
N TRP A 86 -11.71 11.78 -3.41
CA TRP A 86 -10.90 12.38 -4.47
C TRP A 86 -10.42 11.35 -5.50
N LEU A 87 -10.15 10.11 -5.08
CA LEU A 87 -9.76 9.03 -5.98
C LEU A 87 -10.83 8.73 -7.01
N ASN A 88 -12.09 9.07 -6.72
CA ASN A 88 -13.22 8.92 -7.65
C ASN A 88 -13.23 7.54 -8.32
N ILE A 89 -13.14 6.51 -7.47
CA ILE A 89 -13.12 5.11 -7.91
C ILE A 89 -14.44 4.82 -8.64
N PRO A 90 -14.40 4.32 -9.88
CA PRO A 90 -15.62 4.01 -10.58
C PRO A 90 -16.39 2.87 -9.88
N PRO A 91 -17.73 2.83 -9.95
CA PRO A 91 -18.50 1.69 -9.46
C PRO A 91 -18.00 0.39 -10.10
N GLY A 92 -17.73 -0.62 -9.28
CA GLY A 92 -17.11 -1.88 -9.73
C GLY A 92 -15.60 -1.82 -9.98
N GLY A 93 -14.97 -0.66 -9.76
CA GLY A 93 -13.55 -0.45 -10.00
C GLY A 93 -12.64 -1.19 -9.02
N VAL A 94 -11.36 -1.22 -9.37
CA VAL A 94 -10.28 -1.85 -8.59
C VAL A 94 -9.42 -0.77 -7.93
N ALA A 95 -9.25 -0.84 -6.63
CA ALA A 95 -8.39 0.05 -5.86
C ALA A 95 -7.25 -0.71 -5.18
N LEU A 96 -6.07 -0.08 -5.11
CA LEU A 96 -4.89 -0.63 -4.49
C LEU A 96 -4.45 0.26 -3.32
N ASP A 97 -4.19 -0.36 -2.17
CA ASP A 97 -3.65 0.28 -0.96
C ASP A 97 -2.23 -0.26 -0.71
N VAL A 98 -1.23 0.55 -1.01
CA VAL A 98 0.18 0.18 -0.90
C VAL A 98 0.73 0.53 0.47
N GLY A 99 1.12 -0.50 1.24
CA GLY A 99 1.43 -0.41 2.65
C GLY A 99 0.16 -0.36 3.49
N SER A 100 -0.73 -1.31 3.24
CA SER A 100 -2.11 -1.33 3.79
C SER A 100 -2.18 -1.41 5.32
N GLY A 101 -1.09 -1.81 5.98
CA GLY A 101 -1.08 -2.00 7.42
C GLY A 101 -2.25 -2.89 7.88
N PRO A 102 -3.09 -2.45 8.83
CA PRO A 102 -4.23 -3.22 9.34
C PRO A 102 -5.48 -3.19 8.47
N GLY A 103 -5.41 -2.62 7.24
CA GLY A 103 -6.45 -2.73 6.22
C GLY A 103 -7.59 -1.71 6.29
N THR A 104 -7.60 -0.79 7.23
CA THR A 104 -8.71 0.16 7.42
C THR A 104 -8.93 1.07 6.19
N VAL A 105 -7.84 1.52 5.55
CA VAL A 105 -7.91 2.30 4.31
C VAL A 105 -8.40 1.42 3.17
N THR A 106 -7.88 0.20 3.04
CA THR A 106 -8.32 -0.79 2.04
C THR A 106 -9.83 -1.02 2.09
N ALA A 107 -10.38 -1.25 3.30
CA ALA A 107 -11.83 -1.42 3.48
C ALA A 107 -12.64 -0.16 3.10
N SER A 108 -12.08 1.02 3.33
CA SER A 108 -12.70 2.28 2.91
C SER A 108 -12.75 2.41 1.37
N LEU A 109 -11.68 1.99 0.68
CA LEU A 109 -11.63 1.95 -0.79
C LEU A 109 -12.66 0.98 -1.37
N ALA A 110 -12.82 -0.21 -0.76
CA ALA A 110 -13.82 -1.18 -1.18
C ALA A 110 -15.25 -0.59 -1.09
N ARG A 111 -15.55 0.09 0.01
CA ARG A 111 -16.84 0.79 0.16
C ARG A 111 -17.06 1.86 -0.92
N ALA A 112 -16.01 2.60 -1.27
CA ALA A 112 -16.09 3.61 -2.32
C ALA A 112 -16.27 3.02 -3.73
N ALA A 113 -15.66 1.84 -3.99
CA ALA A 113 -15.81 1.12 -5.25
C ALA A 113 -17.18 0.44 -5.41
N GLY A 114 -17.95 0.31 -4.32
CA GLY A 114 -19.29 -0.27 -4.32
C GLY A 114 -19.30 -1.82 -4.31
N PRO A 115 -20.50 -2.44 -4.41
CA PRO A 115 -20.68 -3.87 -4.19
C PRO A 115 -19.94 -4.77 -5.18
N ASP A 116 -19.73 -4.30 -6.40
CA ASP A 116 -19.00 -5.04 -7.44
C ASP A 116 -17.52 -4.67 -7.51
N GLY A 117 -17.06 -3.72 -6.67
CA GLY A 117 -15.69 -3.27 -6.61
C GLY A 117 -14.72 -4.28 -5.96
N LEU A 118 -13.44 -3.98 -6.05
CA LEU A 118 -12.37 -4.72 -5.41
C LEU A 118 -11.37 -3.75 -4.80
N ALA A 119 -11.00 -3.95 -3.55
CA ALA A 119 -9.86 -3.28 -2.94
C ALA A 119 -8.82 -4.31 -2.52
N LEU A 120 -7.58 -4.10 -2.94
CA LEU A 120 -6.44 -4.93 -2.58
C LEU A 120 -5.49 -4.13 -1.69
N GLY A 121 -5.17 -4.69 -0.52
CA GLY A 121 -4.13 -4.17 0.35
C GLY A 121 -2.85 -4.94 0.15
N VAL A 122 -1.75 -4.23 -0.13
CA VAL A 122 -0.41 -4.81 -0.21
C VAL A 122 0.40 -4.36 0.99
N ASP A 123 1.01 -5.31 1.69
CA ASP A 123 1.95 -5.03 2.77
C ASP A 123 3.01 -6.13 2.84
N ILE A 124 4.20 -5.77 3.31
CA ILE A 124 5.29 -6.74 3.47
C ILE A 124 5.23 -7.44 4.84
N SER A 125 4.56 -6.82 5.82
CA SER A 125 4.51 -7.25 7.22
C SER A 125 3.41 -8.30 7.45
N GLU A 126 3.81 -9.53 7.77
CA GLU A 126 2.87 -10.59 8.16
C GLU A 126 2.00 -10.20 9.37
N ALA A 127 2.58 -9.49 10.34
CA ALA A 127 1.86 -9.08 11.53
C ALA A 127 0.74 -8.08 11.21
N MET A 128 0.98 -7.16 10.26
CA MET A 128 -0.03 -6.22 9.79
C MET A 128 -1.10 -6.92 8.96
N LEU A 129 -0.71 -7.79 8.04
CA LEU A 129 -1.65 -8.57 7.22
C LEU A 129 -2.53 -9.50 8.05
N THR A 130 -1.99 -10.14 9.08
CA THR A 130 -2.80 -10.96 10.01
C THR A 130 -3.88 -10.14 10.69
N ARG A 131 -3.58 -8.89 11.08
CA ARG A 131 -4.58 -7.97 11.65
C ARG A 131 -5.60 -7.52 10.60
N ALA A 132 -5.11 -7.18 9.40
CA ALA A 132 -5.94 -6.75 8.28
C ALA A 132 -6.96 -7.83 7.90
N VAL A 133 -6.51 -9.06 7.74
CA VAL A 133 -7.38 -10.22 7.44
C VAL A 133 -8.45 -10.39 8.50
N ARG A 134 -8.06 -10.37 9.79
CA ARG A 134 -9.00 -10.58 10.89
C ARG A 134 -10.06 -9.50 10.98
N ASN A 135 -9.72 -8.26 10.65
CA ASN A 135 -10.59 -7.12 10.90
C ASN A 135 -11.38 -6.67 9.66
N GLU A 136 -10.78 -6.81 8.47
CA GLU A 136 -11.26 -6.13 7.27
C GLU A 136 -11.42 -7.03 6.04
N ALA A 137 -10.91 -8.29 6.05
CA ALA A 137 -11.06 -9.18 4.90
C ALA A 137 -12.54 -9.49 4.60
N GLY A 138 -12.88 -9.51 3.32
CA GLY A 138 -14.26 -9.73 2.88
C GLY A 138 -14.37 -10.03 1.39
N PRO A 139 -15.58 -10.12 0.85
CA PRO A 139 -15.78 -10.47 -0.56
C PRO A 139 -15.14 -9.49 -1.54
N GLN A 140 -14.97 -8.23 -1.13
CA GLN A 140 -14.43 -7.13 -1.91
C GLN A 140 -13.08 -6.64 -1.41
N VAL A 141 -12.56 -7.20 -0.30
CA VAL A 141 -11.32 -6.81 0.32
C VAL A 141 -10.38 -8.00 0.39
N GLY A 142 -9.29 -7.93 -0.33
CA GLY A 142 -8.22 -8.94 -0.33
C GLY A 142 -6.88 -8.33 0.10
N PHE A 143 -6.02 -9.18 0.65
CA PHE A 143 -4.68 -8.77 1.07
C PHE A 143 -3.62 -9.63 0.41
N LEU A 144 -2.52 -8.98 -0.01
CA LEU A 144 -1.37 -9.58 -0.66
C LEU A 144 -0.11 -9.27 0.14
N ARG A 145 0.72 -10.26 0.36
CA ARG A 145 2.05 -10.04 0.90
C ARG A 145 3.03 -9.86 -0.24
N ALA A 146 3.49 -8.62 -0.47
CA ALA A 146 4.42 -8.29 -1.53
C ALA A 146 5.22 -7.03 -1.20
N ASP A 147 6.30 -6.77 -1.96
CA ASP A 147 7.10 -5.55 -1.84
C ASP A 147 6.49 -4.44 -2.70
N ALA A 148 6.37 -3.23 -2.13
CA ALA A 148 5.91 -2.04 -2.83
C ALA A 148 6.82 -1.64 -4.00
N GLN A 149 8.12 -2.01 -3.95
CA GLN A 149 9.10 -1.75 -4.99
C GLN A 149 8.93 -2.67 -6.22
N ARG A 150 8.12 -3.74 -6.08
CA ARG A 150 7.79 -4.69 -7.13
C ARG A 150 6.38 -5.20 -6.90
N LEU A 151 5.40 -4.47 -7.38
CA LEU A 151 4.00 -4.86 -7.24
C LEU A 151 3.67 -6.06 -8.15
N PRO A 152 3.03 -7.11 -7.63
CA PRO A 152 2.79 -8.34 -8.40
C PRO A 152 1.68 -8.21 -9.44
N LEU A 153 1.14 -7.01 -9.64
CA LEU A 153 0.03 -6.73 -10.55
C LEU A 153 0.53 -6.40 -11.96
N ARG A 154 -0.27 -6.73 -12.97
CA ARG A 154 -0.03 -6.30 -14.35
C ARG A 154 -0.17 -4.78 -14.50
N ASP A 155 0.39 -4.25 -15.57
CA ASP A 155 0.24 -2.86 -15.98
C ASP A 155 -1.24 -2.51 -16.16
N ASP A 156 -1.61 -1.28 -15.84
CA ASP A 156 -2.93 -0.72 -16.10
C ASP A 156 -4.12 -1.56 -15.57
N THR A 157 -3.95 -2.18 -14.37
CA THR A 157 -4.98 -3.05 -13.78
C THR A 157 -5.85 -2.37 -12.74
N VAL A 158 -5.39 -1.28 -12.12
CA VAL A 158 -6.15 -0.62 -11.04
C VAL A 158 -6.63 0.77 -11.45
N ASP A 159 -7.79 1.17 -10.93
CA ASP A 159 -8.41 2.47 -11.20
C ASP A 159 -7.94 3.55 -10.22
N ALA A 160 -7.50 3.13 -9.04
CA ALA A 160 -7.03 4.02 -8.00
C ALA A 160 -5.91 3.39 -7.17
N VAL A 161 -4.94 4.21 -6.75
CA VAL A 161 -3.85 3.81 -5.85
C VAL A 161 -3.79 4.76 -4.66
N VAL A 162 -3.59 4.22 -3.47
CA VAL A 162 -3.31 5.00 -2.26
C VAL A 162 -2.08 4.46 -1.55
N SER A 163 -1.30 5.34 -0.92
CA SER A 163 -0.21 4.96 -0.01
C SER A 163 -0.11 5.96 1.13
N MET A 164 -0.28 5.49 2.37
CA MET A 164 -0.43 6.35 3.54
C MET A 164 0.66 6.08 4.57
N ALA A 165 1.61 7.01 4.70
CA ALA A 165 2.73 6.94 5.64
C ALA A 165 3.62 5.68 5.48
N VAL A 166 3.92 5.31 4.25
CA VAL A 166 4.67 4.10 3.88
C VAL A 166 5.98 4.44 3.17
N LEU A 167 5.95 5.32 2.17
CA LEU A 167 7.08 5.55 1.27
C LEU A 167 8.37 5.96 1.98
N GLN A 168 8.27 6.67 3.10
CA GLN A 168 9.44 7.02 3.91
C GLN A 168 10.15 5.79 4.51
N LEU A 169 9.51 4.63 4.52
CA LEU A 169 10.02 3.37 5.06
C LEU A 169 10.53 2.42 3.98
N VAL A 170 10.28 2.75 2.71
CA VAL A 170 10.68 1.94 1.56
C VAL A 170 12.13 2.27 1.20
N PRO A 171 13.01 1.28 1.00
CA PRO A 171 14.43 1.51 0.68
C PRO A 171 14.64 2.31 -0.62
N ASN A 172 13.84 2.05 -1.64
CA ASN A 172 13.83 2.81 -2.90
C ASN A 172 12.40 3.33 -3.18
N PRO A 173 12.03 4.50 -2.63
CA PRO A 173 10.68 5.05 -2.81
C PRO A 173 10.39 5.41 -4.28
N ALA A 174 11.40 5.75 -5.08
CA ALA A 174 11.20 6.04 -6.50
C ALA A 174 10.76 4.79 -7.27
N ALA A 175 11.33 3.62 -6.97
CA ALA A 175 10.88 2.35 -7.54
C ALA A 175 9.41 2.04 -7.14
N ALA A 176 9.05 2.27 -5.89
CA ALA A 176 7.67 2.06 -5.45
C ALA A 176 6.69 3.03 -6.15
N LEU A 177 7.08 4.28 -6.34
CA LEU A 177 6.28 5.26 -7.09
C LEU A 177 6.12 4.86 -8.56
N ALA A 178 7.18 4.38 -9.21
CA ALA A 178 7.12 3.86 -10.58
C ALA A 178 6.19 2.65 -10.68
N GLU A 179 6.23 1.72 -9.72
CA GLU A 179 5.33 0.57 -9.69
C GLU A 179 3.86 0.97 -9.49
N MET A 180 3.59 1.93 -8.58
CA MET A 180 2.25 2.50 -8.42
C MET A 180 1.75 3.15 -9.72
N ALA A 181 2.64 3.85 -10.44
CA ALA A 181 2.32 4.42 -11.74
C ALA A 181 2.06 3.33 -12.80
N ARG A 182 2.88 2.28 -12.83
CA ARG A 182 2.76 1.19 -13.79
C ARG A 182 1.42 0.46 -13.69
N VAL A 183 1.01 0.10 -12.47
CA VAL A 183 -0.22 -0.67 -12.25
C VAL A 183 -1.50 0.17 -12.41
N LEU A 184 -1.39 1.49 -12.29
CA LEU A 184 -2.52 2.41 -12.42
C LEU A 184 -2.89 2.61 -13.89
N ARG A 185 -4.16 2.52 -14.23
CA ARG A 185 -4.69 2.75 -15.59
C ARG A 185 -4.53 4.20 -16.03
N PRO A 186 -4.42 4.46 -17.33
CA PRO A 186 -4.58 5.82 -17.86
C PRO A 186 -5.89 6.46 -17.36
N GLY A 187 -5.82 7.69 -16.91
CA GLY A 187 -6.93 8.40 -16.28
C GLY A 187 -7.21 8.04 -14.81
N GLY A 188 -6.56 7.00 -14.29
CA GLY A 188 -6.61 6.59 -12.89
C GLY A 188 -6.00 7.63 -11.95
N ARG A 189 -6.31 7.54 -10.66
CA ARG A 189 -5.91 8.54 -9.66
C ARG A 189 -5.10 7.92 -8.53
N LEU A 190 -4.12 8.69 -8.06
CA LEU A 190 -3.24 8.30 -6.99
C LEU A 190 -3.29 9.33 -5.86
N ALA A 191 -3.30 8.86 -4.61
CA ALA A 191 -3.16 9.70 -3.42
C ALA A 191 -2.08 9.15 -2.50
N ILE A 192 -1.14 10.01 -2.11
CA ILE A 192 -0.03 9.69 -1.22
C ILE A 192 -0.05 10.64 -0.04
N MET A 193 0.30 10.13 1.13
CA MET A 193 0.61 10.93 2.30
C MET A 193 1.94 10.47 2.89
N VAL A 194 2.84 11.42 3.11
CA VAL A 194 4.10 11.18 3.82
C VAL A 194 4.30 12.24 4.91
N PRO A 195 5.04 11.93 5.99
CA PRO A 195 5.44 12.96 6.95
C PRO A 195 6.42 13.95 6.29
N THR A 196 6.23 15.25 6.52
CA THR A 196 7.14 16.28 6.04
C THR A 196 8.40 16.40 6.90
N ALA A 197 9.43 17.08 6.37
CA ALA A 197 10.70 17.39 7.03
C ALA A 197 10.60 18.27 8.28
N GLY A 198 9.40 18.63 8.76
CA GLY A 198 9.20 19.44 9.94
C GLY A 198 9.79 18.84 11.24
N ARG A 199 9.34 19.35 12.40
CA ARG A 199 9.84 18.88 13.73
C ARG A 199 9.76 17.35 13.92
N ALA A 200 8.83 16.70 13.26
CA ALA A 200 8.68 15.22 13.27
C ALA A 200 9.83 14.52 12.52
N ALA A 201 10.31 15.04 11.40
CA ALA A 201 11.42 14.45 10.67
C ALA A 201 12.73 14.49 11.47
N ARG A 202 12.97 15.58 12.22
CA ARG A 202 14.11 15.63 13.15
C ARG A 202 14.05 14.51 14.20
N PHE A 203 12.86 14.13 14.64
CA PHE A 203 12.68 13.00 15.55
C PHE A 203 13.02 11.67 14.87
N TRP A 204 12.59 11.45 13.63
CA TRP A 204 12.92 10.25 12.85
C TRP A 204 14.40 10.16 12.51
N GLN A 205 15.06 11.30 12.22
CA GLN A 205 16.52 11.38 11.98
C GLN A 205 17.35 11.15 13.26
N MET A 206 16.78 11.37 14.45
CA MET A 206 17.46 11.12 15.73
C MET A 206 17.43 9.63 16.15
N LEU A 207 16.61 8.81 15.49
CA LEU A 207 16.58 7.37 15.73
C LEU A 207 17.70 6.71 14.90
N PRO A 208 18.79 6.24 15.52
CA PRO A 208 19.89 5.63 14.78
C PRO A 208 19.39 4.39 14.02
N ASN A 209 19.74 4.29 12.75
CA ASN A 209 19.48 3.15 11.86
C ASN A 209 18.01 2.89 11.42
N ILE A 210 17.09 3.81 11.54
CA ILE A 210 15.74 3.61 10.99
C ILE A 210 15.70 3.88 9.48
N GLY A 211 16.69 4.57 8.89
CA GLY A 211 16.80 4.74 7.44
C GLY A 211 15.57 5.36 6.76
N ALA A 212 14.76 6.11 7.53
CA ALA A 212 13.56 6.71 6.95
C ALA A 212 13.95 7.81 5.95
N HIS A 213 13.42 7.72 4.74
CA HIS A 213 13.60 8.74 3.71
C HIS A 213 12.79 10.00 4.09
N VAL A 214 13.42 11.16 3.93
CA VAL A 214 12.75 12.46 4.11
C VAL A 214 12.62 13.11 2.75
N PHE A 215 11.40 13.22 2.27
CA PHE A 215 11.11 13.79 0.96
C PHE A 215 11.28 15.30 0.95
N GLY A 216 11.85 15.81 -0.14
CA GLY A 216 11.81 17.22 -0.50
C GLY A 216 10.39 17.66 -0.88
N ASP A 217 10.20 19.00 -0.96
CA ASP A 217 8.87 19.58 -1.15
C ASP A 217 8.21 19.11 -2.48
N ASP A 218 8.98 18.97 -3.56
CA ASP A 218 8.48 18.60 -4.89
C ASP A 218 8.92 17.18 -5.33
N GLU A 219 9.75 16.49 -4.55
CA GLU A 219 10.39 15.22 -4.93
C GLU A 219 9.41 14.15 -5.41
N ILE A 220 8.33 13.93 -4.66
CA ILE A 220 7.30 12.95 -5.07
C ILE A 220 6.56 13.43 -6.32
N GLY A 221 6.33 14.73 -6.42
CA GLY A 221 5.69 15.34 -7.58
C GLY A 221 6.48 15.11 -8.86
N ASP A 222 7.76 15.42 -8.85
CA ASP A 222 8.68 15.27 -9.98
C ASP A 222 8.75 13.80 -10.44
N ILE A 223 8.90 12.87 -9.48
CA ILE A 223 8.92 11.42 -9.80
C ILE A 223 7.61 10.98 -10.46
N LEU A 224 6.46 11.47 -10.00
CA LEU A 224 5.17 11.12 -10.60
C LEU A 224 5.02 11.69 -12.01
N GLU A 225 5.44 12.93 -12.25
CA GLU A 225 5.43 13.55 -13.57
C GLU A 225 6.32 12.79 -14.56
N ASP A 226 7.52 12.39 -14.13
CA ASP A 226 8.41 11.53 -14.93
C ASP A 226 7.80 10.16 -15.24
N ASN A 227 6.86 9.68 -14.41
CA ASN A 227 6.13 8.43 -14.61
C ASN A 227 4.74 8.62 -15.25
N GLY A 228 4.52 9.72 -15.96
CA GLY A 228 3.37 9.92 -16.83
C GLY A 228 2.12 10.48 -16.16
N PHE A 229 2.25 11.09 -14.97
CA PHE A 229 1.14 11.81 -14.37
C PHE A 229 1.00 13.20 -15.00
N ALA A 230 -0.16 13.47 -15.57
CA ALA A 230 -0.45 14.72 -16.27
C ALA A 230 -0.88 15.86 -15.32
N SER A 231 -1.23 15.55 -14.08
CA SER A 231 -1.71 16.52 -13.11
C SER A 231 -1.32 16.07 -11.70
N VAL A 232 -0.28 16.69 -11.17
CA VAL A 232 0.18 16.44 -9.80
C VAL A 232 -0.09 17.66 -8.94
N ARG A 233 -0.54 17.46 -7.72
CA ARG A 233 -0.75 18.50 -6.72
C ARG A 233 -0.14 18.08 -5.40
N VAL A 234 0.79 18.89 -4.92
CA VAL A 234 1.42 18.72 -3.62
C VAL A 234 0.83 19.75 -2.66
N LYS A 235 0.51 19.35 -1.45
CA LYS A 235 0.00 20.23 -0.41
C LYS A 235 0.47 19.79 0.96
N ASP A 236 1.14 20.69 1.66
CA ASP A 236 1.51 20.48 3.06
C ASP A 236 0.37 20.90 3.98
N VAL A 237 0.02 20.02 4.89
CA VAL A 237 -0.96 20.26 5.96
C VAL A 237 -0.36 19.81 7.28
N ALA A 238 -0.09 20.74 8.17
CA ALA A 238 0.63 20.50 9.42
C ALA A 238 2.03 19.88 9.14
N ASN A 239 2.26 18.65 9.59
CA ASN A 239 3.52 17.92 9.40
C ASN A 239 3.39 16.77 8.38
N LEU A 240 2.44 16.90 7.46
CA LEU A 240 2.14 15.88 6.45
C LEU A 240 2.13 16.51 5.07
N GLN A 241 2.81 15.88 4.13
CA GLN A 241 2.72 16.20 2.71
C GLN A 241 1.68 15.28 2.06
N TRP A 242 0.74 15.89 1.38
CA TRP A 242 -0.29 15.24 0.60
C TRP A 242 0.00 15.42 -0.89
N VAL A 243 0.12 14.33 -1.60
CA VAL A 243 0.34 14.33 -3.05
C VAL A 243 -0.83 13.63 -3.72
N ARG A 244 -1.36 14.24 -4.77
CA ARG A 244 -2.44 13.72 -5.60
C ARG A 244 -2.04 13.81 -7.04
N GLY A 245 -2.24 12.72 -7.78
CA GLY A 245 -1.90 12.68 -9.19
C GLY A 245 -2.97 11.98 -10.02
N LYS A 246 -3.13 12.40 -11.27
CA LYS A 246 -3.92 11.71 -12.27
C LYS A 246 -2.99 11.27 -13.39
N LYS A 247 -2.99 9.95 -13.70
CA LYS A 247 -2.22 9.38 -14.80
C LYS A 247 -2.78 9.87 -16.14
N GLY A 248 -1.88 10.25 -17.05
CA GLY A 248 -2.23 10.72 -18.40
C GLY A 248 -2.87 9.66 -19.28
#